data_e4a239d46fe5e2f962f12a2b1069b5e2
#
_entry.id   e4a239d46fe5e2f962f12a2b1069b5e2
#
_cell.length_a   1.000
_cell.length_b   1.000
_cell.length_c   1.000
_cell.angle_alpha   90.00
_cell.angle_beta   90.00
_cell.angle_gamma   90.00
#
_symmetry.space_group_name_H-M   'P 1'
#
loop_
_entity.id
_entity.type
_entity.pdbx_description
1 polymer ?
#
loop_
_entity_poly.entity_id
_entity_poly.type
_entity_poly.pdbx_seq_one_letter_code
_entity_poly.pdbx_strand_id
1 'polypeptide(L)'
;TLLDTNYVSYLFCPPSYHLVMFVHISKKSANVKTGKMPVTTSDQSSCPTTCPHHTANGGGCYAASGPLSWHWKKVSQGKRGGSWSDLTNFVSGLAAGTMYRHNQSGDFFYDTDEQGRELINLAMLKELVDANKSSGAKGYTYTHHKLDYVHNLEAVKYANTNGFTVNASCESMTQADNAIAAGVPAVCVVDNSQPVPARTPAGHKVVVCPAQTSDTDCKSCGLCAKNLDRRSCVVAFLAHGNGAKKVNSKLSTIVQKEAA
;
A
#
# COMPACT_ATOMS: atom_id res chain seq x y z
N THR A 1 -53.96 32.90 16.17
CA THR A 1 -52.52 32.93 16.38
C THR A 1 -52.03 31.52 16.64
N LEU A 2 -51.56 30.87 15.59
CA LEU A 2 -51.02 29.53 15.59
C LEU A 2 -49.51 29.66 15.69
N LEU A 3 -48.88 29.06 16.70
CA LEU A 3 -47.46 28.92 16.86
C LEU A 3 -47.03 27.59 16.27
N ASP A 4 -46.36 27.62 15.09
CA ASP A 4 -45.69 26.49 14.51
C ASP A 4 -44.40 26.22 15.29
N THR A 5 -44.33 25.12 16.01
CA THR A 5 -43.14 24.57 16.61
C THR A 5 -42.54 23.51 15.68
N ASN A 6 -41.61 23.92 14.81
CA ASN A 6 -40.77 23.00 14.07
C ASN A 6 -39.81 22.28 15.03
N TYR A 7 -40.16 21.05 15.41
CA TYR A 7 -39.29 20.14 16.13
C TYR A 7 -38.31 19.52 15.11
N VAL A 8 -37.07 20.04 15.07
CA VAL A 8 -35.97 19.39 14.33
C VAL A 8 -35.54 18.20 15.19
N SER A 9 -35.96 17.02 14.80
CA SER A 9 -35.46 15.77 15.35
C SER A 9 -34.00 15.59 14.91
N TYR A 10 -33.07 15.84 15.81
CA TYR A 10 -31.69 15.40 15.66
C TYR A 10 -31.68 13.87 15.69
N LEU A 11 -31.55 13.26 14.54
CA LEU A 11 -31.23 11.84 14.40
C LEU A 11 -29.87 11.63 15.08
N PHE A 12 -29.91 11.05 16.28
CA PHE A 12 -28.74 10.48 16.92
C PHE A 12 -28.19 9.40 16.00
N CYS A 13 -27.17 9.74 15.22
CA CYS A 13 -26.35 8.72 14.58
C CYS A 13 -25.66 7.93 15.71
N PRO A 14 -25.86 6.60 15.81
CA PRO A 14 -25.17 5.82 16.85
C PRO A 14 -23.67 6.01 16.67
N PRO A 15 -22.87 6.07 17.77
CA PRO A 15 -21.44 6.18 17.65
C PRO A 15 -20.94 5.02 16.81
N SER A 16 -20.42 5.33 15.63
CA SER A 16 -19.67 4.37 14.83
C SER A 16 -18.60 3.79 15.74
N TYR A 17 -18.64 2.49 15.98
CA TYR A 17 -17.57 1.78 16.64
C TYR A 17 -16.33 2.00 15.77
N HIS A 18 -15.50 2.96 16.14
CA HIS A 18 -14.18 3.10 15.57
C HIS A 18 -13.43 1.81 15.93
N LEU A 19 -13.36 0.89 14.99
CA LEU A 19 -12.42 -0.21 15.08
C LEU A 19 -11.07 0.44 15.40
N VAL A 20 -10.52 0.09 16.57
CA VAL A 20 -9.22 0.65 16.98
C VAL A 20 -8.20 0.13 15.98
N MET A 21 -7.75 1.01 15.11
CA MET A 21 -6.81 0.71 14.02
C MET A 21 -5.40 0.74 14.61
N PHE A 22 -4.70 -0.40 14.52
CA PHE A 22 -3.36 -0.52 15.07
C PHE A 22 -2.30 -0.39 13.99
N VAL A 23 -1.28 0.43 14.27
CA VAL A 23 -0.09 0.57 13.43
C VAL A 23 1.15 0.39 14.30
N HIS A 24 2.02 -0.53 13.92
CA HIS A 24 3.30 -0.70 14.58
C HIS A 24 4.41 0.04 13.83
N ILE A 25 5.24 0.74 14.58
CA ILE A 25 6.38 1.51 14.06
C ILE A 25 7.68 0.81 14.47
N SER A 26 8.41 0.30 13.48
CA SER A 26 9.79 -0.15 13.66
C SER A 26 10.72 0.97 13.26
N LYS A 27 11.28 1.71 14.23
CA LYS A 27 12.16 2.86 13.96
C LYS A 27 13.39 2.51 13.12
N LYS A 28 13.78 1.24 13.10
CA LYS A 28 14.90 0.71 12.34
C LYS A 28 14.58 -0.72 11.91
N SER A 29 14.38 -0.93 10.61
CA SER A 29 14.11 -2.26 10.08
C SER A 29 15.28 -3.21 10.32
N ALA A 30 14.96 -4.45 10.72
CA ALA A 30 15.91 -5.56 10.80
C ALA A 30 16.02 -6.34 9.47
N ASN A 31 15.17 -6.03 8.48
CA ASN A 31 15.20 -6.69 7.18
C ASN A 31 16.35 -6.12 6.32
N VAL A 32 17.33 -6.95 6.01
CA VAL A 32 18.52 -6.57 5.21
C VAL A 32 18.14 -6.02 3.83
N LYS A 33 17.09 -6.53 3.20
CA LYS A 33 16.62 -6.03 1.89
C LYS A 33 15.92 -4.67 1.97
N THR A 34 15.40 -4.32 3.11
CA THR A 34 14.81 -2.99 3.37
C THR A 34 15.90 -1.98 3.74
N GLY A 35 16.93 -2.43 4.43
CA GLY A 35 17.96 -1.58 5.02
C GLY A 35 17.49 -0.94 6.33
N LYS A 36 18.42 -0.24 6.99
CA LYS A 36 18.20 0.37 8.31
C LYS A 36 17.40 1.68 8.20
N MET A 37 16.14 1.61 7.85
CA MET A 37 15.21 2.75 7.80
C MET A 37 13.94 2.45 8.61
N PRO A 38 13.14 3.45 8.99
CA PRO A 38 11.84 3.22 9.60
C PRO A 38 10.90 2.47 8.67
N VAL A 39 10.14 1.54 9.22
CA VAL A 39 9.07 0.83 8.54
C VAL A 39 7.86 0.73 9.44
N THR A 40 6.65 0.69 8.87
CA THR A 40 5.43 0.48 9.63
C THR A 40 4.73 -0.81 9.24
N THR A 41 3.80 -1.23 10.04
CA THR A 41 2.91 -2.38 9.81
C THR A 41 1.52 -1.99 10.27
N SER A 42 0.57 -1.87 9.36
CA SER A 42 -0.85 -1.73 9.70
C SER A 42 -1.48 -3.09 9.96
N ASP A 43 -2.55 -3.13 10.75
CA ASP A 43 -3.25 -4.38 11.01
C ASP A 43 -3.89 -4.97 9.73
N GLN A 44 -4.35 -6.23 9.80
CA GLN A 44 -4.87 -6.96 8.64
C GLN A 44 -6.16 -6.37 8.06
N SER A 45 -6.93 -5.62 8.86
CA SER A 45 -8.17 -4.99 8.38
C SER A 45 -7.92 -3.88 7.36
N SER A 46 -6.69 -3.37 7.28
CA SER A 46 -6.28 -2.40 6.27
C SER A 46 -6.11 -2.99 4.86
N CYS A 47 -5.99 -4.31 4.74
CA CYS A 47 -5.82 -4.95 3.44
C CYS A 47 -7.16 -5.04 2.70
N PRO A 48 -7.26 -4.56 1.44
CA PRO A 48 -8.47 -4.72 0.67
C PRO A 48 -8.80 -6.20 0.46
N THR A 49 -10.07 -6.57 0.65
CA THR A 49 -10.55 -7.94 0.46
C THR A 49 -10.41 -8.38 -1.00
N THR A 50 -10.34 -7.41 -1.90
CA THR A 50 -10.17 -7.62 -3.35
C THR A 50 -8.72 -7.92 -3.75
N CYS A 51 -7.73 -7.78 -2.85
CA CYS A 51 -6.34 -8.12 -3.14
C CYS A 51 -6.21 -9.60 -3.56
N PRO A 52 -5.67 -9.93 -4.75
CA PRO A 52 -5.56 -11.31 -5.22
C PRO A 52 -4.63 -12.17 -4.35
N HIS A 53 -3.71 -11.53 -3.63
CA HIS A 53 -2.79 -12.20 -2.71
C HIS A 53 -3.37 -12.37 -1.31
N HIS A 54 -4.54 -11.83 -1.01
CA HIS A 54 -5.20 -11.99 0.28
C HIS A 54 -5.47 -13.47 0.58
N THR A 55 -5.24 -13.89 1.83
CA THR A 55 -5.37 -15.31 2.22
C THR A 55 -6.79 -15.84 2.06
N ALA A 56 -7.81 -15.00 2.28
CA ALA A 56 -9.22 -15.36 2.05
C ALA A 56 -9.51 -15.68 0.57
N ASN A 57 -8.72 -15.14 -0.36
CA ASN A 57 -8.80 -15.40 -1.79
C ASN A 57 -7.91 -16.59 -2.23
N GLY A 58 -7.39 -17.37 -1.29
CA GLY A 58 -6.42 -18.44 -1.55
C GLY A 58 -5.07 -17.91 -2.02
N GLY A 59 -4.80 -16.62 -1.81
CA GLY A 59 -3.56 -15.97 -2.23
C GLY A 59 -2.34 -16.36 -1.40
N GLY A 60 -1.17 -16.01 -1.91
CA GLY A 60 0.13 -16.33 -1.33
C GLY A 60 0.83 -15.11 -0.71
N CYS A 61 0.09 -14.23 -0.01
CA CYS A 61 0.67 -13.03 0.59
C CYS A 61 1.93 -13.36 1.41
N TYR A 62 3.04 -12.72 1.10
CA TYR A 62 4.31 -12.94 1.80
C TYR A 62 4.23 -12.62 3.29
N ALA A 63 3.38 -11.65 3.66
CA ALA A 63 3.19 -11.24 5.04
C ALA A 63 2.40 -12.27 5.88
N ALA A 64 1.72 -13.21 5.22
CA ALA A 64 0.95 -14.26 5.89
C ALA A 64 1.79 -15.49 6.27
N SER A 65 3.11 -15.47 6.05
CA SER A 65 4.01 -16.58 6.36
C SER A 65 5.29 -16.12 7.05
N GLY A 66 5.97 -17.06 7.71
CA GLY A 66 7.25 -16.84 8.40
C GLY A 66 7.16 -15.88 9.59
N PRO A 67 8.28 -15.34 10.07
CA PRO A 67 8.32 -14.47 11.25
C PRO A 67 7.48 -13.20 11.12
N LEU A 68 7.31 -12.68 9.90
CA LEU A 68 6.50 -11.50 9.65
C LEU A 68 5.01 -11.75 9.96
N SER A 69 4.50 -12.95 9.69
CA SER A 69 3.11 -13.28 9.98
C SER A 69 2.80 -13.26 11.48
N TRP A 70 3.73 -13.70 12.33
CA TRP A 70 3.58 -13.63 13.78
C TRP A 70 3.58 -12.21 14.30
N HIS A 71 4.45 -11.37 13.73
CA HIS A 71 4.46 -9.94 14.02
C HIS A 71 3.14 -9.28 13.60
N TRP A 72 2.72 -9.50 12.36
CA TRP A 72 1.49 -8.94 11.80
C TRP A 72 0.23 -9.37 12.57
N LYS A 73 0.14 -10.66 12.95
CA LYS A 73 -0.93 -11.16 13.81
C LYS A 73 -1.00 -10.44 15.16
N LYS A 74 0.14 -10.15 15.80
CA LYS A 74 0.16 -9.39 17.05
C LYS A 74 -0.32 -7.95 16.88
N VAL A 75 0.02 -7.30 15.76
CA VAL A 75 -0.50 -5.97 15.41
C VAL A 75 -2.01 -6.03 15.23
N SER A 76 -2.52 -6.96 14.43
CA SER A 76 -3.95 -7.14 14.17
C SER A 76 -4.78 -7.53 15.41
N GLN A 77 -4.14 -8.09 16.43
CA GLN A 77 -4.76 -8.38 17.72
C GLN A 77 -4.66 -7.24 18.73
N GLY A 78 -4.12 -6.09 18.35
CA GLY A 78 -3.88 -4.97 19.27
C GLY A 78 -2.81 -5.25 20.34
N LYS A 79 -2.05 -6.36 20.21
CA LYS A 79 -1.00 -6.73 21.15
C LYS A 79 0.34 -6.05 20.87
N ARG A 80 0.42 -5.33 19.77
CA ARG A 80 1.61 -4.60 19.32
C ARG A 80 1.21 -3.44 18.43
N GLY A 81 1.89 -2.31 18.59
CA GLY A 81 1.59 -1.08 17.86
C GLY A 81 0.92 -0.05 18.74
N GLY A 82 0.49 1.03 18.13
CA GLY A 82 -0.20 2.16 18.71
C GLY A 82 -1.31 2.64 17.80
N SER A 83 -1.79 3.83 18.06
CA SER A 83 -2.85 4.48 17.29
C SER A 83 -2.35 5.07 15.97
N TRP A 84 -3.26 5.51 15.13
CA TRP A 84 -2.94 6.27 13.93
C TRP A 84 -2.24 7.60 14.25
N SER A 85 -2.65 8.28 15.34
CA SER A 85 -1.99 9.51 15.79
C SER A 85 -0.55 9.27 16.27
N ASP A 86 -0.25 8.11 16.84
CA ASP A 86 1.16 7.77 17.16
C ASP A 86 2.01 7.67 15.89
N LEU A 87 1.44 7.14 14.80
CA LEU A 87 2.11 7.10 13.50
C LEU A 87 2.34 8.50 12.93
N THR A 88 1.31 9.32 12.86
CA THR A 88 1.42 10.68 12.27
C THR A 88 2.35 11.56 13.08
N ASN A 89 2.32 11.48 14.42
CA ASN A 89 3.28 12.14 15.30
C ASN A 89 4.72 11.65 15.08
N PHE A 90 4.91 10.34 14.92
CA PHE A 90 6.24 9.79 14.60
C PHE A 90 6.75 10.32 13.27
N VAL A 91 5.92 10.33 12.21
CA VAL A 91 6.30 10.80 10.88
C VAL A 91 6.62 12.31 10.90
N SER A 92 5.81 13.12 11.60
CA SER A 92 6.05 14.56 11.78
C SER A 92 7.38 14.86 12.48
N GLY A 93 7.84 13.96 13.36
CA GLY A 93 9.10 14.09 14.09
C GLY A 93 10.33 13.55 13.34
N LEU A 94 10.19 13.04 12.12
CA LEU A 94 11.33 12.56 11.34
C LEU A 94 12.20 13.73 10.86
N ALA A 95 13.50 13.52 10.80
CA ALA A 95 14.40 14.49 10.17
C ALA A 95 14.13 14.60 8.66
N ALA A 96 14.26 15.80 8.11
CA ALA A 96 14.07 16.05 6.69
C ALA A 96 14.97 15.14 5.83
N GLY A 97 14.41 14.61 4.75
CA GLY A 97 15.08 13.66 3.87
C GLY A 97 15.12 12.21 4.39
N THR A 98 14.64 11.94 5.62
CA THR A 98 14.55 10.57 6.13
C THR A 98 13.62 9.75 5.24
N MET A 99 14.13 8.67 4.64
CA MET A 99 13.32 7.72 3.92
C MET A 99 12.66 6.75 4.89
N TYR A 100 11.36 6.48 4.70
CA TYR A 100 10.65 5.43 5.43
C TYR A 100 9.65 4.71 4.53
N ARG A 101 9.39 3.44 4.83
CA ARG A 101 8.37 2.63 4.15
C ARG A 101 7.14 2.50 5.05
N HIS A 102 6.03 3.09 4.61
CA HIS A 102 4.73 2.79 5.20
C HIS A 102 4.26 1.42 4.70
N ASN A 103 3.74 0.61 5.61
CA ASN A 103 3.21 -0.74 5.35
C ASN A 103 4.22 -1.73 4.72
N GLN A 104 5.12 -2.27 5.55
CA GLN A 104 5.81 -3.51 5.18
C GLN A 104 4.83 -4.70 5.12
N SER A 105 3.71 -4.64 5.87
CA SER A 105 2.50 -5.45 5.76
C SER A 105 1.29 -4.61 6.16
N GLY A 106 0.12 -4.97 5.66
CA GLY A 106 -1.07 -4.11 5.67
C GLY A 106 -1.12 -3.22 4.42
N ASP A 107 -2.17 -2.43 4.32
CA ASP A 107 -2.42 -1.45 3.27
C ASP A 107 -3.01 -0.19 3.91
N PHE A 108 -3.64 0.71 3.16
CA PHE A 108 -4.39 1.83 3.70
C PHE A 108 -5.69 1.37 4.35
N PHE A 109 -6.03 1.97 5.48
CA PHE A 109 -7.37 1.81 6.04
C PHE A 109 -8.41 2.37 5.07
N TYR A 110 -9.57 1.79 5.06
CA TYR A 110 -10.64 2.10 4.12
C TYR A 110 -12.01 2.02 4.77
N ASP A 111 -12.96 2.69 4.15
CA ASP A 111 -14.37 2.60 4.45
C ASP A 111 -15.06 1.82 3.34
N THR A 112 -16.16 1.15 3.65
CA THR A 112 -16.95 0.43 2.65
C THR A 112 -18.23 1.22 2.38
N ASP A 113 -18.48 1.56 1.12
CA ASP A 113 -19.68 2.27 0.73
C ASP A 113 -20.91 1.34 0.58
N GLU A 114 -22.06 1.91 0.27
CA GLU A 114 -23.34 1.19 0.11
C GLU A 114 -23.29 0.14 -1.02
N GLN A 115 -22.38 0.28 -1.98
CA GLN A 115 -22.18 -0.67 -3.08
C GLN A 115 -21.12 -1.75 -2.73
N GLY A 116 -20.59 -1.76 -1.49
CA GLY A 116 -19.56 -2.68 -1.05
C GLY A 116 -18.17 -2.36 -1.61
N ARG A 117 -17.93 -1.15 -2.13
CA ARG A 117 -16.62 -0.74 -2.62
C ARG A 117 -15.75 -0.29 -1.46
N GLU A 118 -14.50 -0.75 -1.46
CA GLU A 118 -13.49 -0.40 -0.45
C GLU A 118 -12.80 0.90 -0.87
N LEU A 119 -13.11 1.97 -0.17
CA LEU A 119 -12.65 3.33 -0.46
C LEU A 119 -11.59 3.74 0.57
N ILE A 120 -10.38 4.04 0.12
CA ILE A 120 -9.29 4.50 0.99
C ILE A 120 -9.78 5.63 1.90
N ASN A 121 -9.58 5.51 3.21
CA ASN A 121 -9.94 6.55 4.16
C ASN A 121 -9.08 7.80 3.90
N LEU A 122 -9.68 8.74 3.17
CA LEU A 122 -9.00 9.94 2.68
C LEU A 122 -8.56 10.85 3.83
N ALA A 123 -9.30 10.90 4.94
CA ALA A 123 -8.93 11.72 6.09
C ALA A 123 -7.62 11.21 6.71
N MET A 124 -7.53 9.92 6.98
CA MET A 124 -6.31 9.29 7.50
C MET A 124 -5.14 9.43 6.53
N LEU A 125 -5.36 9.21 5.23
CA LEU A 125 -4.31 9.39 4.23
C LEU A 125 -3.79 10.82 4.21
N LYS A 126 -4.67 11.84 4.28
CA LYS A 126 -4.28 13.25 4.35
C LYS A 126 -3.43 13.54 5.59
N GLU A 127 -3.83 13.07 6.76
CA GLU A 127 -3.03 13.23 7.99
C GLU A 127 -1.61 12.66 7.84
N LEU A 128 -1.45 11.48 7.22
CA LEU A 128 -0.14 10.89 6.96
C LEU A 128 0.68 11.73 5.95
N VAL A 129 0.04 12.19 4.88
CA VAL A 129 0.67 13.04 3.86
C VAL A 129 1.11 14.37 4.45
N ASP A 130 0.29 15.00 5.27
CA ASP A 130 0.60 16.27 5.93
C ASP A 130 1.74 16.10 6.94
N ALA A 131 1.76 15.01 7.71
CA ALA A 131 2.86 14.66 8.60
C ALA A 131 4.17 14.45 7.82
N ASN A 132 4.11 13.74 6.68
CA ASN A 132 5.26 13.52 5.80
C ASN A 132 5.78 14.84 5.21
N LYS A 133 4.87 15.71 4.77
CA LYS A 133 5.19 17.01 4.20
C LYS A 133 5.81 17.95 5.24
N SER A 134 5.24 18.01 6.44
CA SER A 134 5.73 18.87 7.53
C SER A 134 7.13 18.49 8.01
N SER A 135 7.46 17.19 8.04
CA SER A 135 8.80 16.73 8.41
C SER A 135 9.83 16.81 7.27
N GLY A 136 9.37 16.95 6.02
CA GLY A 136 10.23 16.83 4.83
C GLY A 136 10.79 15.41 4.63
N ALA A 137 10.18 14.40 5.23
CA ALA A 137 10.56 13.00 5.05
C ALA A 137 10.19 12.49 3.65
N LYS A 138 10.77 11.35 3.25
CA LYS A 138 10.55 10.69 1.97
C LYS A 138 9.81 9.38 2.19
N GLY A 139 8.51 9.48 2.49
CA GLY A 139 7.65 8.33 2.69
C GLY A 139 7.24 7.67 1.38
N TYR A 140 7.14 6.34 1.41
CA TYR A 140 6.57 5.58 0.30
C TYR A 140 5.85 4.32 0.78
N THR A 141 4.92 3.84 -0.05
CA THR A 141 4.16 2.62 0.19
C THR A 141 3.72 1.97 -1.13
N TYR A 142 3.01 0.86 -0.99
CA TYR A 142 2.34 0.15 -2.09
C TYR A 142 0.88 -0.06 -1.69
N THR A 143 -0.02 -0.08 -2.68
CA THR A 143 -1.43 -0.36 -2.44
C THR A 143 -2.01 -1.34 -3.44
N HIS A 144 -2.88 -2.25 -2.96
CA HIS A 144 -3.73 -3.12 -3.77
C HIS A 144 -5.19 -2.63 -3.79
N HIS A 145 -5.49 -1.45 -3.23
CA HIS A 145 -6.80 -0.85 -3.41
C HIS A 145 -7.06 -0.58 -4.89
N LYS A 146 -8.26 -0.91 -5.35
CA LYS A 146 -8.65 -0.76 -6.76
C LYS A 146 -8.60 0.70 -7.18
N LEU A 147 -7.76 1.02 -8.16
CA LEU A 147 -7.67 2.34 -8.76
C LEU A 147 -8.73 2.60 -9.84
N ASP A 148 -9.52 1.61 -10.21
CA ASP A 148 -10.73 1.77 -11.04
C ASP A 148 -11.79 2.60 -10.32
N TYR A 149 -11.75 2.65 -9.00
CA TYR A 149 -12.60 3.55 -8.21
C TYR A 149 -11.98 4.94 -8.20
N VAL A 150 -12.68 5.90 -8.79
CA VAL A 150 -12.23 7.30 -8.91
C VAL A 150 -11.77 7.85 -7.55
N HIS A 151 -12.49 7.53 -6.46
CA HIS A 151 -12.11 7.92 -5.10
C HIS A 151 -10.70 7.46 -4.74
N ASN A 152 -10.38 6.18 -4.96
CA ASN A 152 -9.07 5.61 -4.62
C ASN A 152 -7.98 6.19 -5.52
N LEU A 153 -8.26 6.34 -6.82
CA LEU A 153 -7.34 6.95 -7.76
C LEU A 153 -6.97 8.38 -7.33
N GLU A 154 -7.97 9.21 -7.02
CA GLU A 154 -7.74 10.59 -6.61
C GLU A 154 -7.04 10.67 -5.24
N ALA A 155 -7.34 9.76 -4.30
CA ALA A 155 -6.63 9.66 -3.03
C ALA A 155 -5.14 9.36 -3.24
N VAL A 156 -4.80 8.40 -4.10
CA VAL A 156 -3.42 8.04 -4.42
C VAL A 156 -2.70 9.18 -5.16
N LYS A 157 -3.36 9.83 -6.12
CA LYS A 157 -2.82 11.00 -6.82
C LYS A 157 -2.55 12.16 -5.87
N TYR A 158 -3.47 12.42 -4.94
CA TYR A 158 -3.27 13.43 -3.89
C TYR A 158 -1.99 13.16 -3.10
N ALA A 159 -1.77 11.94 -2.63
CA ALA A 159 -0.57 11.57 -1.89
C ALA A 159 0.70 11.78 -2.73
N ASN A 160 0.71 11.30 -3.97
CA ASN A 160 1.84 11.43 -4.89
C ASN A 160 2.18 12.90 -5.20
N THR A 161 1.18 13.74 -5.41
CA THR A 161 1.37 15.19 -5.67
C THR A 161 1.91 15.93 -4.45
N ASN A 162 1.59 15.44 -3.24
CA ASN A 162 2.02 16.06 -1.98
C ASN A 162 3.26 15.41 -1.34
N GLY A 163 4.04 14.65 -2.11
CA GLY A 163 5.39 14.19 -1.72
C GLY A 163 5.43 12.90 -0.89
N PHE A 164 4.31 12.18 -0.79
CA PHE A 164 4.25 10.82 -0.25
C PHE A 164 4.00 9.83 -1.39
N THR A 165 5.00 9.00 -1.72
CA THR A 165 4.91 8.13 -2.90
C THR A 165 4.07 6.88 -2.63
N VAL A 166 2.95 6.76 -3.33
CA VAL A 166 2.10 5.57 -3.34
C VAL A 166 2.23 4.87 -4.67
N ASN A 167 2.71 3.64 -4.66
CA ASN A 167 2.84 2.81 -5.85
C ASN A 167 1.62 1.90 -5.99
N ALA A 168 1.02 1.82 -7.17
CA ALA A 168 0.07 0.77 -7.49
C ALA A 168 0.79 -0.58 -7.49
N SER A 169 0.27 -1.55 -6.75
CA SER A 169 0.76 -2.93 -6.77
C SER A 169 -0.06 -3.72 -7.78
N CYS A 170 0.59 -4.15 -8.86
CA CYS A 170 -0.02 -4.77 -10.03
C CYS A 170 0.38 -6.23 -10.15
N GLU A 171 -0.46 -7.04 -10.77
CA GLU A 171 -0.26 -8.47 -11.04
C GLU A 171 0.04 -8.77 -12.51
N SER A 172 -0.03 -7.73 -13.37
CA SER A 172 0.35 -7.83 -14.77
C SER A 172 1.01 -6.56 -15.27
N MET A 173 1.73 -6.65 -16.37
CA MET A 173 2.34 -5.48 -17.01
C MET A 173 1.29 -4.54 -17.63
N THR A 174 0.15 -5.09 -18.06
CA THR A 174 -0.99 -4.30 -18.54
C THR A 174 -1.59 -3.45 -17.41
N GLN A 175 -1.77 -4.02 -16.21
CA GLN A 175 -2.22 -3.25 -15.05
C GLN A 175 -1.22 -2.15 -14.69
N ALA A 176 0.08 -2.42 -14.78
CA ALA A 176 1.11 -1.42 -14.53
C ALA A 176 1.05 -0.27 -15.55
N ASP A 177 0.81 -0.58 -16.84
CA ASP A 177 0.59 0.43 -17.89
C ASP A 177 -0.64 1.29 -17.59
N ASN A 178 -1.76 0.68 -17.20
CA ASN A 178 -2.97 1.38 -16.83
C ASN A 178 -2.76 2.32 -15.64
N ALA A 179 -2.04 1.88 -14.61
CA ALA A 179 -1.70 2.71 -13.46
C ALA A 179 -0.84 3.92 -13.87
N ILE A 180 0.18 3.72 -14.70
CA ILE A 180 1.04 4.79 -15.21
C ILE A 180 0.24 5.78 -16.07
N ALA A 181 -0.62 5.29 -16.96
CA ALA A 181 -1.50 6.12 -17.77
C ALA A 181 -2.46 6.96 -16.91
N ALA A 182 -2.89 6.41 -15.75
CA ALA A 182 -3.68 7.13 -14.76
C ALA A 182 -2.86 8.11 -13.88
N GLY A 183 -1.54 8.22 -14.09
CA GLY A 183 -0.65 9.12 -13.35
C GLY A 183 -0.13 8.55 -12.01
N VAL A 184 -0.16 7.23 -11.83
CA VAL A 184 0.29 6.55 -10.60
C VAL A 184 1.52 5.69 -10.89
N PRO A 185 2.62 5.81 -10.11
CA PRO A 185 3.76 4.92 -10.26
C PRO A 185 3.38 3.49 -9.93
N ALA A 186 3.88 2.54 -10.73
CA ALA A 186 3.52 1.14 -10.61
C ALA A 186 4.70 0.26 -10.21
N VAL A 187 4.39 -0.78 -9.44
CA VAL A 187 5.22 -1.96 -9.25
C VAL A 187 4.42 -3.18 -9.68
N CYS A 188 5.09 -4.23 -10.13
CA CYS A 188 4.40 -5.43 -10.60
C CYS A 188 4.99 -6.66 -9.94
N VAL A 189 4.14 -7.50 -9.34
CA VAL A 189 4.54 -8.83 -8.89
C VAL A 189 4.62 -9.74 -10.12
N VAL A 190 5.73 -10.45 -10.28
CA VAL A 190 5.96 -11.31 -11.45
C VAL A 190 6.29 -12.73 -11.03
N ASP A 191 5.92 -13.66 -11.89
CA ASP A 191 6.25 -15.09 -11.75
C ASP A 191 7.77 -15.26 -11.80
N ASN A 192 8.35 -15.82 -10.72
CA ASN A 192 9.79 -16.05 -10.63
C ASN A 192 10.28 -17.27 -11.43
N SER A 193 9.37 -18.04 -12.04
CA SER A 193 9.69 -19.15 -12.93
C SER A 193 9.76 -18.75 -14.40
N GLN A 194 9.42 -17.50 -14.73
CA GLN A 194 9.39 -16.99 -16.10
C GLN A 194 10.37 -15.82 -16.27
N PRO A 195 10.90 -15.59 -17.47
CA PRO A 195 11.69 -14.40 -17.77
C PRO A 195 10.87 -13.13 -17.56
N VAL A 196 11.45 -12.14 -16.88
CA VAL A 196 10.81 -10.83 -16.72
C VAL A 196 10.99 -10.04 -18.03
N PRO A 197 9.91 -9.50 -18.62
CA PRO A 197 10.01 -8.70 -19.83
C PRO A 197 10.82 -7.42 -19.59
N ALA A 198 11.62 -7.01 -20.57
CA ALA A 198 12.41 -5.78 -20.47
C ALA A 198 11.53 -4.51 -20.56
N ARG A 199 10.35 -4.63 -21.16
CA ARG A 199 9.36 -3.54 -21.31
C ARG A 199 7.94 -4.08 -21.11
N THR A 200 7.06 -3.17 -20.68
CA THR A 200 5.61 -3.42 -20.65
C THR A 200 5.03 -3.35 -22.07
N PRO A 201 3.77 -3.79 -22.30
CA PRO A 201 3.07 -3.64 -23.58
C PRO A 201 3.06 -2.19 -24.10
N ALA A 202 2.90 -1.19 -23.24
CA ALA A 202 2.96 0.23 -23.61
C ALA A 202 4.39 0.77 -23.79
N GLY A 203 5.43 -0.07 -23.61
CA GLY A 203 6.82 0.28 -23.86
C GLY A 203 7.59 0.82 -22.65
N HIS A 204 6.99 0.91 -21.47
CA HIS A 204 7.69 1.34 -20.25
C HIS A 204 8.78 0.33 -19.88
N LYS A 205 9.96 0.83 -19.48
CA LYS A 205 11.06 -0.02 -19.01
C LYS A 205 10.64 -0.80 -17.76
N VAL A 206 11.00 -2.08 -17.72
CA VAL A 206 10.83 -2.93 -16.54
C VAL A 206 12.19 -3.15 -15.89
N VAL A 207 12.28 -3.00 -14.57
CA VAL A 207 13.48 -3.22 -13.78
C VAL A 207 13.15 -4.19 -12.66
N VAL A 208 13.80 -5.35 -12.66
CA VAL A 208 13.69 -6.27 -11.51
C VAL A 208 14.23 -5.56 -10.28
N CYS A 209 13.53 -5.70 -9.14
CA CYS A 209 13.88 -5.02 -7.90
C CYS A 209 15.35 -5.24 -7.53
N PRO A 210 16.20 -4.19 -7.52
CA PRO A 210 17.63 -4.35 -7.25
C PRO A 210 17.90 -5.00 -5.88
N ALA A 211 17.08 -4.72 -4.88
CA ALA A 211 17.21 -5.35 -3.56
C ALA A 211 16.94 -6.86 -3.57
N GLN A 212 16.32 -7.42 -4.62
CA GLN A 212 16.16 -8.88 -4.78
C GLN A 212 17.31 -9.53 -5.54
N THR A 213 18.00 -8.77 -6.40
CA THR A 213 18.96 -9.32 -7.38
C THR A 213 20.40 -8.85 -7.20
N SER A 214 20.65 -7.93 -6.28
CA SER A 214 21.98 -7.42 -5.96
C SER A 214 22.16 -7.19 -4.46
N ASP A 215 23.34 -6.73 -4.04
CA ASP A 215 23.68 -6.46 -2.64
C ASP A 215 23.15 -5.12 -2.12
N THR A 216 22.32 -4.42 -2.89
CA THR A 216 21.69 -3.18 -2.44
C THR A 216 20.47 -3.44 -1.55
N ASP A 217 20.04 -2.41 -0.83
CA ASP A 217 18.81 -2.40 -0.06
C ASP A 217 17.86 -1.27 -0.52
N CYS A 218 16.61 -1.27 -0.02
CA CYS A 218 15.61 -0.26 -0.40
C CYS A 218 16.04 1.15 -0.02
N LYS A 219 16.72 1.32 1.14
CA LYS A 219 17.20 2.62 1.60
C LYS A 219 18.25 3.22 0.65
N SER A 220 19.17 2.39 0.19
CA SER A 220 20.23 2.80 -0.75
C SER A 220 19.70 2.96 -2.18
N CYS A 221 18.80 2.08 -2.60
CA CYS A 221 18.20 2.10 -3.94
C CYS A 221 17.24 3.28 -4.14
N GLY A 222 16.30 3.51 -3.21
CA GLY A 222 15.32 4.60 -3.22
C GLY A 222 14.36 4.61 -4.42
N LEU A 223 14.36 3.60 -5.29
CA LEU A 223 13.61 3.63 -6.56
C LEU A 223 12.09 3.72 -6.34
N CYS A 224 11.55 2.98 -5.36
CA CYS A 224 10.12 2.98 -5.05
C CYS A 224 9.66 4.24 -4.29
N ALA A 225 10.58 5.05 -3.77
CA ALA A 225 10.28 6.35 -3.17
C ALA A 225 10.29 7.51 -4.18
N LYS A 226 10.45 7.21 -5.47
CA LYS A 226 10.41 8.18 -6.57
C LYS A 226 9.06 8.10 -7.26
N ASN A 227 8.41 9.25 -7.42
CA ASN A 227 7.19 9.40 -8.21
C ASN A 227 7.52 9.39 -9.72
N LEU A 228 6.51 9.42 -10.60
CA LEU A 228 6.64 9.31 -12.06
C LEU A 228 7.53 10.39 -12.68
N ASP A 229 7.59 11.59 -12.11
CA ASP A 229 8.49 12.66 -12.54
C ASP A 229 9.98 12.31 -12.41
N ARG A 230 10.30 11.34 -11.55
CA ARG A 230 11.68 10.91 -11.22
C ARG A 230 11.95 9.43 -11.48
N ARG A 231 10.95 8.68 -11.93
CA ARG A 231 11.05 7.25 -12.23
C ARG A 231 10.27 6.90 -13.49
N SER A 232 10.99 6.50 -14.54
CA SER A 232 10.42 6.12 -15.84
C SER A 232 10.36 4.60 -16.03
N CYS A 233 10.19 3.82 -14.96
CA CYS A 233 10.15 2.36 -15.05
C CYS A 233 9.14 1.73 -14.08
N VAL A 234 8.66 0.55 -14.46
CA VAL A 234 7.96 -0.38 -13.57
C VAL A 234 9.00 -1.17 -12.79
N VAL A 235 8.84 -1.30 -11.47
CA VAL A 235 9.68 -2.16 -10.65
C VAL A 235 9.02 -3.54 -10.54
N ALA A 236 9.67 -4.57 -11.06
CA ALA A 236 9.18 -5.94 -10.98
C ALA A 236 9.68 -6.62 -9.70
N PHE A 237 8.76 -7.16 -8.90
CA PHE A 237 9.04 -7.98 -7.74
C PHE A 237 8.87 -9.46 -8.09
N LEU A 238 9.96 -10.22 -8.04
CA LEU A 238 9.88 -11.67 -8.20
C LEU A 238 9.09 -12.28 -7.04
N ALA A 239 8.12 -13.13 -7.34
CA ALA A 239 7.42 -13.90 -6.33
C ALA A 239 8.44 -14.67 -5.46
N HIS A 240 8.34 -14.57 -4.16
CA HIS A 240 9.32 -15.17 -3.25
C HIS A 240 8.69 -15.65 -1.94
N GLY A 241 9.48 -16.37 -1.14
CA GLY A 241 9.05 -16.94 0.14
C GLY A 241 8.12 -18.14 -0.02
N ASN A 242 7.55 -18.60 1.10
CA ASN A 242 6.75 -19.83 1.14
C ASN A 242 5.46 -19.76 0.31
N GLY A 243 4.97 -18.55 0.01
CA GLY A 243 3.78 -18.31 -0.82
C GLY A 243 4.04 -18.27 -2.32
N ALA A 244 5.29 -18.31 -2.79
CA ALA A 244 5.65 -18.05 -4.19
C ALA A 244 4.87 -18.90 -5.20
N LYS A 245 4.70 -20.22 -4.95
CA LYS A 245 3.91 -21.11 -5.85
C LYS A 245 2.46 -20.66 -5.99
N LYS A 246 1.82 -20.22 -4.89
CA LYS A 246 0.44 -19.71 -4.92
C LYS A 246 0.37 -18.37 -5.66
N VAL A 247 1.35 -17.50 -5.46
CA VAL A 247 1.47 -16.23 -6.19
C VAL A 247 1.58 -16.51 -7.68
N ASN A 248 2.52 -17.35 -8.12
CA ASN A 248 2.73 -17.70 -9.53
C ASN A 248 1.45 -18.24 -10.17
N SER A 249 0.73 -19.16 -9.50
CA SER A 249 -0.55 -19.69 -9.98
C SER A 249 -1.61 -18.60 -10.17
N LYS A 250 -1.71 -17.65 -9.23
CA LYS A 250 -2.64 -16.51 -9.33
C LYS A 250 -2.26 -15.59 -10.49
N LEU A 251 -0.98 -15.26 -10.64
CA LEU A 251 -0.49 -14.41 -11.73
C LEU A 251 -0.79 -15.02 -13.09
N SER A 252 -0.53 -16.32 -13.28
CA SER A 252 -0.86 -17.04 -14.53
C SER A 252 -2.34 -16.93 -14.86
N THR A 253 -3.24 -17.08 -13.87
CA THR A 253 -4.68 -16.96 -14.07
C THR A 253 -5.10 -15.54 -14.48
N ILE A 254 -4.47 -14.51 -13.87
CA ILE A 254 -4.77 -13.09 -14.17
C ILE A 254 -4.34 -12.76 -15.60
N VAL A 255 -3.10 -13.11 -15.97
CA VAL A 255 -2.56 -12.84 -17.31
C VAL A 255 -3.38 -13.55 -18.39
N GLN A 256 -3.82 -14.80 -18.15
CA GLN A 256 -4.69 -15.53 -19.08
C GLN A 256 -6.05 -14.84 -19.28
N LYS A 257 -6.64 -14.29 -18.21
CA LYS A 257 -7.91 -13.57 -18.30
C LYS A 257 -7.80 -12.22 -19.02
N GLU A 258 -6.65 -11.56 -18.95
CA GLU A 258 -6.40 -10.31 -19.66
C GLU A 258 -6.13 -10.54 -21.16
N ALA A 259 -5.69 -11.76 -21.55
CA ALA A 259 -5.41 -12.13 -22.93
C ALA A 259 -6.65 -12.68 -23.68
N ALA A 260 -7.74 -13.03 -22.98
CA ALA A 260 -8.97 -13.58 -23.52
C ALA A 260 -10.01 -12.49 -23.83
#